data_191b759dc6af95f15269fa0eb193c980
#
_entry.id   191b759dc6af95f15269fa0eb193c980
#
_cell.length_a   1.000
_cell.length_b   1.000
_cell.length_c   1.000
_cell.angle_alpha   90.00
_cell.angle_beta   90.00
_cell.angle_gamma   90.00
#
_symmetry.space_group_name_H-M   'P 1'
#
loop_
_entity.id
_entity.type
_entity.pdbx_description
1 polymer ?
#
loop_
_entity_poly.entity_id
_entity_poly.type
_entity_poly.pdbx_seq_one_letter_code
_entity_poly.pdbx_strand_id
1 'polypeptide(L)'
;IRKILTSGKPVVWTMHDMWPCTGICHYARECRNYEQECHHCPYIYGGGGKKDLSTRIFRKKKEIYSQASITFIGCSRWLAEKAKVSGLLTGQTVISIPNAINTNLFKPHNKQEARRKCRLPQEGKLILFGSVKITDKRKGIDYLIEACKLLAEKHPEWKDSLGVVVFGNQSQQLQDLIPFRVYPLPYIKNEHELVDIYNAVDLFAIPSLEENLPNMVMEAMSCGVPCVGFNTGGIPEMIDHLHNGYVAQRKSSEDLANGIHWVLTEPEYAELSAQACRKAIGNYSESIIAKKYTDVYNKITGKYA
;
A
#
# COMPACT_ATOMS: atom_id res chain seq x y z
N ILE A 1 5.16 26.34 2.12
CA ILE A 1 4.75 25.90 3.46
C ILE A 1 4.70 27.08 4.41
N ARG A 2 5.80 27.86 4.66
CA ARG A 2 5.81 28.98 5.61
C ARG A 2 4.61 29.92 5.44
N LYS A 3 4.31 30.41 4.22
CA LYS A 3 3.17 31.31 3.96
C LYS A 3 1.81 30.70 4.36
N ILE A 4 1.64 29.40 4.21
CA ILE A 4 0.40 28.69 4.64
C ILE A 4 0.31 28.67 6.17
N LEU A 5 1.40 28.27 6.83
CA LEU A 5 1.43 28.13 8.30
C LEU A 5 1.32 29.47 9.03
N THR A 6 1.80 30.56 8.42
CA THR A 6 1.71 31.91 8.99
C THR A 6 0.43 32.67 8.58
N SER A 7 -0.51 32.01 7.89
CA SER A 7 -1.77 32.64 7.44
C SER A 7 -2.78 32.90 8.58
N GLY A 8 -2.53 32.41 9.78
CA GLY A 8 -3.46 32.47 10.92
C GLY A 8 -4.66 31.52 10.80
N LYS A 9 -4.74 30.71 9.74
CA LYS A 9 -5.82 29.71 9.53
C LYS A 9 -5.42 28.36 10.12
N PRO A 10 -6.39 27.57 10.64
CA PRO A 10 -6.15 26.19 11.01
C PRO A 10 -5.60 25.38 9.83
N VAL A 11 -4.57 24.59 10.07
CA VAL A 11 -3.92 23.80 9.02
C VAL A 11 -4.08 22.30 9.30
N VAL A 12 -4.60 21.59 8.33
CA VAL A 12 -4.61 20.12 8.29
C VAL A 12 -3.67 19.67 7.20
N TRP A 13 -2.74 18.75 7.54
CA TRP A 13 -1.77 18.22 6.60
C TRP A 13 -1.87 16.71 6.51
N THR A 14 -2.42 16.20 5.41
CA THR A 14 -2.44 14.76 5.13
C THR A 14 -1.08 14.30 4.62
N MET A 15 -0.52 13.30 5.29
CA MET A 15 0.78 12.71 4.99
C MET A 15 0.58 11.39 4.22
N HIS A 16 1.21 11.26 3.06
CA HIS A 16 1.24 10.02 2.29
C HIS A 16 2.53 9.22 2.47
N ASP A 17 3.54 9.82 3.07
CA ASP A 17 4.83 9.22 3.43
C ASP A 17 5.43 9.91 4.66
N MET A 18 6.64 9.51 5.05
CA MET A 18 7.32 10.05 6.23
C MET A 18 8.01 11.39 6.00
N TRP A 19 7.99 11.96 4.80
CA TRP A 19 8.70 13.21 4.53
C TRP A 19 8.32 14.36 5.48
N PRO A 20 7.04 14.58 5.84
CA PRO A 20 6.68 15.64 6.78
C PRO A 20 7.27 15.45 8.18
N CYS A 21 7.51 14.22 8.62
CA CYS A 21 8.01 13.89 9.96
C CYS A 21 9.49 13.48 10.00
N THR A 22 10.24 13.60 8.89
CA THR A 22 11.68 13.33 8.80
C THR A 22 12.43 14.55 8.27
N GLY A 23 13.77 14.49 8.24
CA GLY A 23 14.59 15.50 7.56
C GLY A 23 14.32 15.49 6.05
N ILE A 24 14.62 14.37 5.39
CA ILE A 24 14.57 14.25 3.92
C ILE A 24 13.94 12.95 3.43
N CYS A 25 13.72 11.95 4.30
CA CYS A 25 13.30 10.62 3.88
C CYS A 25 11.79 10.55 3.63
N HIS A 26 11.38 9.86 2.55
CA HIS A 26 10.01 9.40 2.34
C HIS A 26 9.71 8.14 3.16
N TYR A 27 10.73 7.28 3.37
CA TYR A 27 10.72 6.13 4.27
C TYR A 27 12.02 6.10 5.07
N ALA A 28 11.93 6.04 6.38
CA ALA A 28 13.11 6.07 7.26
C ALA A 28 13.77 4.69 7.39
N ARG A 29 13.12 3.61 6.92
CA ARG A 29 13.60 2.23 7.06
C ARG A 29 13.96 1.91 8.50
N GLU A 30 15.21 1.47 8.76
CA GLU A 30 15.73 1.17 10.11
C GLU A 30 16.26 2.40 10.85
N CYS A 31 16.35 3.58 10.18
CA CYS A 31 16.84 4.80 10.81
C CYS A 31 15.82 5.40 11.77
N ARG A 32 16.23 5.67 13.00
CA ARG A 32 15.40 6.28 14.05
C ARG A 32 15.81 7.70 14.42
N ASN A 33 16.79 8.30 13.75
CA ASN A 33 17.27 9.65 14.05
C ASN A 33 16.17 10.71 14.04
N TYR A 34 15.15 10.56 13.18
CA TYR A 34 14.02 11.49 13.10
C TYR A 34 13.20 11.59 14.39
N GLU A 35 13.31 10.62 15.29
CA GLU A 35 12.62 10.64 16.60
C GLU A 35 13.16 11.76 17.51
N GLN A 36 14.38 12.19 17.29
CA GLN A 36 15.02 13.32 18.00
C GLN A 36 15.45 14.42 17.02
N GLU A 37 16.53 14.21 16.31
CA GLU A 37 17.04 15.10 15.26
C GLU A 37 17.79 14.30 14.20
N CYS A 38 17.47 14.52 12.91
CA CYS A 38 18.21 13.88 11.82
C CYS A 38 19.64 14.39 11.74
N HIS A 39 20.60 13.47 11.67
CA HIS A 39 22.03 13.72 11.47
C HIS A 39 22.70 12.42 10.98
N HIS A 40 23.95 12.48 10.49
CA HIS A 40 24.70 11.32 10.03
C HIS A 40 23.82 10.38 9.16
N CYS A 41 23.13 10.97 8.19
CA CYS A 41 22.09 10.26 7.43
C CYS A 41 22.70 9.12 6.62
N PRO A 42 22.29 7.84 6.84
CA PRO A 42 22.87 6.70 6.11
C PRO A 42 22.44 6.65 4.65
N TYR A 43 21.45 7.44 4.24
CA TYR A 43 20.90 7.45 2.89
C TYR A 43 21.40 8.61 2.02
N ILE A 44 22.30 9.45 2.52
CA ILE A 44 23.01 10.45 1.72
C ILE A 44 24.22 9.75 1.07
N TYR A 45 24.38 9.96 -0.26
CA TYR A 45 25.50 9.42 -1.00
C TYR A 45 26.84 9.87 -0.36
N GLY A 46 27.74 8.92 -0.13
CA GLY A 46 29.01 9.16 0.57
C GLY A 46 28.90 9.23 2.10
N GLY A 47 27.70 8.98 2.67
CA GLY A 47 27.42 9.10 4.11
C GLY A 47 27.16 10.52 4.56
N GLY A 48 26.28 10.67 5.53
CA GLY A 48 25.97 11.97 6.14
C GLY A 48 26.89 12.34 7.31
N GLY A 49 26.99 13.62 7.62
CA GLY A 49 27.72 14.14 8.79
C GLY A 49 26.77 14.77 9.82
N LYS A 50 27.36 15.32 10.89
CA LYS A 50 26.61 15.96 11.99
C LYS A 50 25.77 17.17 11.51
N LYS A 51 26.15 17.83 10.41
CA LYS A 51 25.46 18.99 9.81
C LYS A 51 25.09 18.76 8.36
N ASP A 52 24.72 17.53 8.00
CA ASP A 52 24.35 17.18 6.64
C ASP A 52 23.00 17.78 6.20
N LEU A 53 22.57 17.47 4.97
CA LEU A 53 21.32 17.97 4.43
C LEU A 53 20.12 17.58 5.29
N SER A 54 20.13 16.34 5.86
CA SER A 54 19.02 15.87 6.68
C SER A 54 18.87 16.70 7.96
N THR A 55 19.99 17.06 8.61
CA THR A 55 20.02 17.95 9.78
C THR A 55 19.50 19.35 9.45
N ARG A 56 19.98 19.92 8.35
CA ARG A 56 19.59 21.28 7.91
C ARG A 56 18.10 21.39 7.63
N ILE A 57 17.56 20.40 6.90
CA ILE A 57 16.13 20.37 6.55
C ILE A 57 15.29 20.08 7.77
N PHE A 58 15.72 19.16 8.66
CA PHE A 58 15.03 18.87 9.92
C PHE A 58 14.87 20.13 10.77
N ARG A 59 15.95 20.85 11.04
CA ARG A 59 15.94 22.10 11.81
C ARG A 59 15.05 23.17 11.18
N LYS A 60 15.14 23.34 9.85
CA LYS A 60 14.28 24.27 9.11
C LYS A 60 12.80 23.91 9.23
N LYS A 61 12.44 22.62 9.13
CA LYS A 61 11.07 22.17 9.36
C LYS A 61 10.63 22.44 10.80
N LYS A 62 11.48 22.11 11.79
CA LYS A 62 11.19 22.33 13.21
C LYS A 62 10.89 23.80 13.50
N GLU A 63 11.72 24.72 13.02
CA GLU A 63 11.50 26.17 13.13
C GLU A 63 10.16 26.60 12.51
N ILE A 64 9.81 26.07 11.33
CA ILE A 64 8.57 26.41 10.64
C ILE A 64 7.35 25.83 11.36
N TYR A 65 7.41 24.58 11.80
CA TYR A 65 6.29 23.89 12.45
C TYR A 65 5.99 24.46 13.85
N SER A 66 7.01 24.95 14.57
CA SER A 66 6.80 25.58 15.88
C SER A 66 6.02 26.90 15.81
N GLN A 67 5.85 27.49 14.64
CA GLN A 67 5.15 28.77 14.44
C GLN A 67 3.64 28.60 14.22
N ALA A 68 3.13 27.37 14.14
CA ALA A 68 1.73 27.10 13.86
C ALA A 68 1.24 25.84 14.57
N SER A 69 -0.07 25.83 14.89
CA SER A 69 -0.74 24.59 15.28
C SER A 69 -1.19 23.85 14.02
N ILE A 70 -0.67 22.64 13.82
CA ILE A 70 -0.94 21.82 12.65
C ILE A 70 -1.55 20.49 13.10
N THR A 71 -2.63 20.08 12.45
CA THR A 71 -3.15 18.71 12.58
C THR A 71 -2.58 17.88 11.45
N PHE A 72 -1.69 16.95 11.79
CA PHE A 72 -1.14 15.99 10.85
C PHE A 72 -2.02 14.74 10.76
N ILE A 73 -2.34 14.30 9.56
CA ILE A 73 -3.12 13.09 9.32
C ILE A 73 -2.23 12.09 8.58
N GLY A 74 -1.92 10.95 9.22
CA GLY A 74 -1.29 9.82 8.54
C GLY A 74 -2.35 8.99 7.84
N CYS A 75 -2.15 8.62 6.56
CA CYS A 75 -3.11 7.77 5.86
C CYS A 75 -3.09 6.30 6.34
N SER A 76 -2.21 5.93 7.25
CA SER A 76 -2.25 4.67 8.00
C SER A 76 -1.99 4.93 9.48
N ARG A 77 -2.40 3.99 10.34
CA ARG A 77 -2.01 4.01 11.76
C ARG A 77 -0.50 3.92 11.90
N TRP A 78 0.13 3.06 11.09
CA TRP A 78 1.58 2.93 11.03
C TRP A 78 2.27 4.30 10.80
N LEU A 79 1.82 5.06 9.79
CA LEU A 79 2.41 6.39 9.52
C LEU A 79 2.13 7.38 10.64
N ALA A 80 0.92 7.37 11.20
CA ALA A 80 0.57 8.25 12.34
C ALA A 80 1.43 7.93 13.57
N GLU A 81 1.68 6.67 13.89
CA GLU A 81 2.56 6.27 15.00
C GLU A 81 4.02 6.68 14.75
N LYS A 82 4.54 6.49 13.53
CA LYS A 82 5.86 6.99 13.14
C LYS A 82 5.96 8.52 13.26
N ALA A 83 4.90 9.22 12.90
CA ALA A 83 4.83 10.68 13.00
C ALA A 83 4.77 11.16 14.47
N LYS A 84 4.01 10.50 15.33
CA LYS A 84 3.89 10.86 16.77
C LYS A 84 5.21 10.86 17.52
N VAL A 85 6.12 9.94 17.16
CA VAL A 85 7.44 9.85 17.83
C VAL A 85 8.48 10.79 17.21
N SER A 86 8.14 11.49 16.11
CA SER A 86 9.07 12.41 15.46
C SER A 86 9.34 13.66 16.30
N GLY A 87 10.62 13.99 16.49
CA GLY A 87 11.04 15.25 17.12
C GLY A 87 10.62 16.52 16.39
N LEU A 88 10.18 16.41 15.11
CA LEU A 88 9.58 17.51 14.35
C LEU A 88 8.16 17.84 14.79
N LEU A 89 7.40 16.84 15.20
CA LEU A 89 5.96 16.96 15.45
C LEU A 89 5.62 17.01 16.94
N THR A 90 6.63 17.18 17.80
CA THR A 90 6.43 17.38 19.24
C THR A 90 5.47 18.55 19.49
N GLY A 91 4.39 18.31 20.22
CA GLY A 91 3.36 19.31 20.53
C GLY A 91 2.32 19.51 19.40
N GLN A 92 2.44 18.84 18.26
CA GLN A 92 1.44 18.87 17.20
C GLN A 92 0.40 17.74 17.37
N THR A 93 -0.79 17.94 16.83
CA THR A 93 -1.81 16.89 16.79
C THR A 93 -1.52 15.92 15.63
N VAL A 94 -1.44 14.61 15.92
CA VAL A 94 -1.26 13.57 14.91
C VAL A 94 -2.36 12.53 15.05
N ILE A 95 -3.13 12.32 13.99
CA ILE A 95 -4.20 11.32 13.91
C ILE A 95 -4.06 10.47 12.64
N SER A 96 -4.85 9.40 12.54
CA SER A 96 -4.89 8.56 11.34
C SER A 96 -6.27 8.63 10.67
N ILE A 97 -6.28 8.93 9.37
CA ILE A 97 -7.45 8.80 8.49
C ILE A 97 -6.96 8.18 7.18
N PRO A 98 -7.49 7.01 6.78
CA PRO A 98 -7.06 6.33 5.56
C PRO A 98 -7.35 7.15 4.29
N ASN A 99 -6.73 6.76 3.17
CA ASN A 99 -7.16 7.23 1.86
C ASN A 99 -8.58 6.73 1.55
N ALA A 100 -9.30 7.49 0.74
CA ALA A 100 -10.59 7.06 0.21
C ALA A 100 -10.44 6.25 -1.08
N ILE A 101 -11.39 5.36 -1.32
CA ILE A 101 -11.56 4.65 -2.58
C ILE A 101 -12.99 4.83 -3.09
N ASN A 102 -13.13 5.02 -4.41
CA ASN A 102 -14.44 5.08 -5.06
C ASN A 102 -15.06 3.68 -5.16
N THR A 103 -15.80 3.28 -4.15
CA THR A 103 -16.47 1.95 -4.08
C THR A 103 -17.66 1.80 -5.03
N ASN A 104 -18.09 2.87 -5.70
CA ASN A 104 -19.05 2.78 -6.79
C ASN A 104 -18.40 2.32 -8.10
N LEU A 105 -17.14 2.65 -8.29
CA LEU A 105 -16.32 2.24 -9.43
C LEU A 105 -15.66 0.88 -9.16
N PHE A 106 -14.86 0.79 -8.09
CA PHE A 106 -14.18 -0.45 -7.67
C PHE A 106 -15.17 -1.32 -6.88
N LYS A 107 -15.78 -2.29 -7.56
CA LYS A 107 -16.77 -3.21 -6.99
C LYS A 107 -16.73 -4.56 -7.73
N PRO A 108 -17.29 -5.62 -7.14
CA PRO A 108 -17.37 -6.92 -7.80
C PRO A 108 -18.18 -6.87 -9.10
N HIS A 109 -17.64 -7.46 -10.15
CA HIS A 109 -18.26 -7.67 -11.46
C HIS A 109 -18.16 -9.15 -11.88
N ASN A 110 -18.78 -9.50 -13.00
CA ASN A 110 -18.69 -10.85 -13.54
C ASN A 110 -17.25 -11.19 -13.98
N LYS A 111 -16.64 -12.17 -13.34
CA LYS A 111 -15.24 -12.59 -13.55
C LYS A 111 -14.98 -13.05 -15.01
N GLN A 112 -15.88 -13.84 -15.57
CA GLN A 112 -15.70 -14.35 -16.94
C GLN A 112 -15.76 -13.23 -17.99
N GLU A 113 -16.65 -12.25 -17.76
CA GLU A 113 -16.71 -11.06 -18.63
C GLU A 113 -15.43 -10.23 -18.50
N ALA A 114 -14.97 -9.99 -17.28
CA ALA A 114 -13.71 -9.28 -17.01
C ALA A 114 -12.51 -9.99 -17.67
N ARG A 115 -12.42 -11.31 -17.56
CA ARG A 115 -11.39 -12.12 -18.23
C ARG A 115 -11.44 -11.98 -19.76
N ARG A 116 -12.64 -12.00 -20.37
CA ARG A 116 -12.79 -11.77 -21.83
C ARG A 116 -12.29 -10.40 -22.24
N LYS A 117 -12.68 -9.34 -21.53
CA LYS A 117 -12.23 -7.96 -21.79
C LYS A 117 -10.72 -7.83 -21.70
N CYS A 118 -10.11 -8.44 -20.66
CA CYS A 118 -8.66 -8.42 -20.45
C CYS A 118 -7.90 -9.44 -21.33
N ARG A 119 -8.58 -10.24 -22.17
CA ARG A 119 -7.99 -11.33 -22.99
C ARG A 119 -7.22 -12.34 -22.13
N LEU A 120 -7.73 -12.65 -20.95
CA LEU A 120 -7.18 -13.62 -20.02
C LEU A 120 -7.90 -14.97 -20.15
N PRO A 121 -7.28 -16.10 -19.71
CA PRO A 121 -7.90 -17.42 -19.79
C PRO A 121 -9.18 -17.46 -18.97
N GLN A 122 -10.18 -18.19 -19.50
CA GLN A 122 -11.46 -18.33 -18.82
C GLN A 122 -11.42 -19.31 -17.64
N GLU A 123 -10.52 -20.26 -17.70
CA GLU A 123 -10.27 -21.30 -16.69
C GLU A 123 -8.98 -21.04 -15.92
N GLY A 124 -8.82 -21.77 -14.83
CA GLY A 124 -7.64 -21.69 -13.98
C GLY A 124 -7.68 -20.52 -12.97
N LYS A 125 -6.62 -20.44 -12.16
CA LYS A 125 -6.44 -19.38 -11.14
C LYS A 125 -5.45 -18.33 -11.62
N LEU A 126 -5.67 -17.09 -11.26
CA LEU A 126 -4.84 -15.96 -11.68
C LEU A 126 -4.37 -15.14 -10.46
N ILE A 127 -3.06 -15.02 -10.30
CA ILE A 127 -2.43 -14.10 -9.36
C ILE A 127 -2.18 -12.78 -10.07
N LEU A 128 -2.52 -11.66 -9.46
CA LEU A 128 -2.19 -10.33 -9.95
C LEU A 128 -1.00 -9.75 -9.18
N PHE A 129 -0.07 -9.16 -9.91
CA PHE A 129 0.95 -8.25 -9.40
C PHE A 129 0.99 -6.99 -10.24
N GLY A 130 1.12 -5.83 -9.61
CA GLY A 130 1.17 -4.57 -10.33
C GLY A 130 2.16 -3.57 -9.74
N SER A 131 2.84 -2.83 -10.62
CA SER A 131 3.71 -1.73 -10.23
C SER A 131 3.92 -0.78 -11.40
N VAL A 132 4.10 0.52 -11.14
CA VAL A 132 4.47 1.48 -12.19
C VAL A 132 5.75 1.04 -12.91
N LYS A 133 6.74 0.55 -12.15
CA LYS A 133 7.99 0.01 -12.65
C LYS A 133 8.26 -1.33 -11.97
N ILE A 134 8.18 -2.41 -12.73
CA ILE A 134 8.36 -3.79 -12.21
C ILE A 134 9.73 -4.00 -11.56
N THR A 135 10.76 -3.32 -12.04
CA THR A 135 12.12 -3.41 -11.51
C THR A 135 12.36 -2.58 -10.23
N ASP A 136 11.32 -1.91 -9.68
CA ASP A 136 11.44 -1.26 -8.37
C ASP A 136 11.53 -2.32 -7.26
N LYS A 137 12.74 -2.51 -6.74
CA LYS A 137 13.03 -3.50 -5.69
C LYS A 137 12.17 -3.34 -4.44
N ARG A 138 11.67 -2.11 -4.16
CA ARG A 138 10.77 -1.89 -3.02
C ARG A 138 9.44 -2.62 -3.17
N LYS A 139 9.02 -2.90 -4.41
CA LYS A 139 7.78 -3.63 -4.70
C LYS A 139 7.90 -5.14 -4.54
N GLY A 140 9.12 -5.67 -4.37
CA GLY A 140 9.36 -7.04 -3.95
C GLY A 140 9.08 -8.10 -5.00
N ILE A 141 9.17 -7.78 -6.29
CA ILE A 141 8.93 -8.76 -7.38
C ILE A 141 9.82 -9.99 -7.25
N ASP A 142 11.07 -9.84 -6.78
CA ASP A 142 11.99 -10.95 -6.59
C ASP A 142 11.42 -11.99 -5.61
N TYR A 143 10.70 -11.56 -4.57
CA TYR A 143 10.04 -12.46 -3.62
C TYR A 143 8.84 -13.19 -4.24
N LEU A 144 8.10 -12.54 -5.13
CA LEU A 144 7.01 -13.19 -5.85
C LEU A 144 7.54 -14.24 -6.83
N ILE A 145 8.62 -13.94 -7.56
CA ILE A 145 9.27 -14.89 -8.48
C ILE A 145 9.68 -16.14 -7.69
N GLU A 146 10.35 -15.96 -6.55
CA GLU A 146 10.79 -17.07 -5.72
C GLU A 146 9.61 -17.84 -5.10
N ALA A 147 8.56 -17.15 -4.64
CA ALA A 147 7.34 -17.79 -4.18
C ALA A 147 6.68 -18.64 -5.28
N CYS A 148 6.66 -18.15 -6.52
CA CYS A 148 6.13 -18.91 -7.66
C CYS A 148 6.97 -20.17 -7.94
N LYS A 149 8.30 -20.13 -7.80
CA LYS A 149 9.16 -21.31 -7.94
C LYS A 149 8.86 -22.36 -6.87
N LEU A 150 8.76 -21.92 -5.60
CA LEU A 150 8.40 -22.80 -4.49
C LEU A 150 7.02 -23.43 -4.69
N LEU A 151 6.05 -22.68 -5.21
CA LEU A 151 4.72 -23.22 -5.53
C LEU A 151 4.79 -24.25 -6.66
N ALA A 152 5.56 -24.01 -7.72
CA ALA A 152 5.70 -24.95 -8.82
C ALA A 152 6.40 -26.25 -8.40
N GLU A 153 7.35 -26.19 -7.46
CA GLU A 153 8.01 -27.36 -6.88
C GLU A 153 7.07 -28.17 -5.97
N LYS A 154 6.30 -27.48 -5.12
CA LYS A 154 5.40 -28.14 -4.16
C LYS A 154 4.09 -28.61 -4.81
N HIS A 155 3.64 -27.95 -5.88
CA HIS A 155 2.36 -28.15 -6.56
C HIS A 155 2.54 -28.23 -8.08
N PRO A 156 3.22 -29.26 -8.60
CA PRO A 156 3.47 -29.42 -10.03
C PRO A 156 2.18 -29.53 -10.86
N GLU A 157 1.07 -29.95 -10.26
CA GLU A 157 -0.26 -29.99 -10.87
C GLU A 157 -0.82 -28.60 -11.24
N TRP A 158 -0.27 -27.52 -10.67
CA TRP A 158 -0.68 -26.16 -10.96
C TRP A 158 -0.05 -25.56 -12.23
N LYS A 159 0.88 -26.27 -12.84
CA LYS A 159 1.67 -25.79 -13.99
C LYS A 159 0.81 -25.17 -15.09
N ASP A 160 -0.31 -25.82 -15.42
CA ASP A 160 -1.18 -25.40 -16.52
C ASP A 160 -2.46 -24.69 -16.04
N SER A 161 -2.72 -24.70 -14.74
CA SER A 161 -3.93 -24.14 -14.14
C SER A 161 -3.71 -22.84 -13.36
N LEU A 162 -2.46 -22.46 -13.07
CA LEU A 162 -2.10 -21.20 -12.42
C LEU A 162 -1.40 -20.26 -13.39
N GLY A 163 -1.85 -19.01 -13.42
CA GLY A 163 -1.21 -17.95 -14.20
C GLY A 163 -0.90 -16.71 -13.35
N VAL A 164 0.02 -15.89 -13.84
CA VAL A 164 0.41 -14.63 -13.18
C VAL A 164 0.15 -13.47 -14.14
N VAL A 165 -0.79 -12.60 -13.78
CA VAL A 165 -1.08 -11.35 -14.48
C VAL A 165 -0.18 -10.28 -13.92
N VAL A 166 0.58 -9.60 -14.76
CA VAL A 166 1.50 -8.54 -14.33
C VAL A 166 1.26 -7.28 -15.13
N PHE A 167 0.94 -6.18 -14.47
CA PHE A 167 0.86 -4.89 -15.16
C PHE A 167 1.92 -3.91 -14.70
N GLY A 168 2.41 -3.13 -15.64
CA GLY A 168 3.43 -2.10 -15.42
C GLY A 168 4.48 -2.08 -16.51
N ASN A 169 5.37 -1.07 -16.43
CA ASN A 169 6.45 -0.95 -17.38
C ASN A 169 7.41 -2.14 -17.24
N GLN A 170 7.80 -2.73 -18.37
CA GLN A 170 8.71 -3.87 -18.47
C GLN A 170 8.14 -5.22 -17.95
N SER A 171 6.83 -5.38 -17.87
CA SER A 171 6.17 -6.62 -17.40
C SER A 171 6.56 -7.86 -18.21
N GLN A 172 6.89 -7.72 -19.51
CA GLN A 172 7.34 -8.81 -20.37
C GLN A 172 8.60 -9.53 -19.88
N GLN A 173 9.47 -8.82 -19.14
CA GLN A 173 10.74 -9.41 -18.65
C GLN A 173 10.52 -10.52 -17.63
N LEU A 174 9.31 -10.69 -17.10
CA LEU A 174 9.01 -11.71 -16.11
C LEU A 174 8.63 -13.07 -16.71
N GLN A 175 8.39 -13.15 -18.03
CA GLN A 175 7.92 -14.38 -18.69
C GLN A 175 8.89 -15.56 -18.53
N ASP A 176 10.19 -15.29 -18.54
CA ASP A 176 11.23 -16.32 -18.42
C ASP A 176 11.66 -16.56 -16.96
N LEU A 177 11.15 -15.78 -16.00
CA LEU A 177 11.56 -15.84 -14.59
C LEU A 177 10.54 -16.58 -13.71
N ILE A 178 9.26 -16.59 -14.13
CA ILE A 178 8.17 -17.21 -13.39
C ILE A 178 7.81 -18.55 -14.05
N PRO A 179 7.72 -19.66 -13.29
CA PRO A 179 7.49 -21.01 -13.84
C PRO A 179 6.04 -21.24 -14.31
N PHE A 180 5.13 -20.30 -14.03
CA PHE A 180 3.75 -20.30 -14.49
C PHE A 180 3.57 -19.39 -15.70
N ARG A 181 2.46 -19.55 -16.43
CA ARG A 181 2.15 -18.68 -17.57
C ARG A 181 1.98 -17.23 -17.10
N VAL A 182 2.78 -16.33 -17.66
CA VAL A 182 2.72 -14.88 -17.37
C VAL A 182 1.89 -14.18 -18.43
N TYR A 183 0.98 -13.32 -18.00
CA TYR A 183 0.16 -12.44 -18.82
C TYR A 183 0.60 -10.99 -18.60
N PRO A 184 1.57 -10.49 -19.37
CA PRO A 184 2.08 -9.15 -19.20
C PRO A 184 1.12 -8.13 -19.79
N LEU A 185 0.73 -7.16 -18.98
CA LEU A 185 -0.08 -6.02 -19.38
C LEU A 185 0.77 -4.74 -19.31
N PRO A 186 0.48 -3.72 -20.15
CA PRO A 186 1.15 -2.44 -20.06
C PRO A 186 0.84 -1.73 -18.73
N TYR A 187 1.46 -0.59 -18.51
CA TYR A 187 1.03 0.29 -17.42
C TYR A 187 -0.38 0.82 -17.69
N ILE A 188 -1.29 0.56 -16.76
CA ILE A 188 -2.70 0.90 -16.87
C ILE A 188 -2.95 2.27 -16.23
N LYS A 189 -3.53 3.20 -17.00
CA LYS A 189 -3.88 4.56 -16.53
C LYS A 189 -5.38 4.73 -16.31
N ASN A 190 -6.18 3.90 -16.97
CA ASN A 190 -7.64 3.98 -16.94
C ASN A 190 -8.17 3.15 -15.77
N GLU A 191 -8.87 3.77 -14.85
CA GLU A 191 -9.44 3.10 -13.67
C GLU A 191 -10.47 2.02 -14.05
N HIS A 192 -11.23 2.19 -15.13
CA HIS A 192 -12.17 1.15 -15.61
C HIS A 192 -11.44 -0.11 -16.09
N GLU A 193 -10.28 0.06 -16.76
CA GLU A 193 -9.44 -1.09 -17.13
C GLU A 193 -8.86 -1.78 -15.89
N LEU A 194 -8.46 -1.02 -14.85
CA LEU A 194 -8.02 -1.58 -13.57
C LEU A 194 -9.14 -2.37 -12.89
N VAL A 195 -10.38 -1.87 -12.90
CA VAL A 195 -11.55 -2.59 -12.37
C VAL A 195 -11.75 -3.92 -13.08
N ASP A 196 -11.67 -3.95 -14.42
CA ASP A 196 -11.77 -5.20 -15.17
C ASP A 196 -10.62 -6.17 -14.81
N ILE A 197 -9.38 -5.67 -14.65
CA ILE A 197 -8.23 -6.51 -14.25
C ILE A 197 -8.42 -7.08 -12.84
N TYR A 198 -8.82 -6.28 -11.85
CA TYR A 198 -9.10 -6.80 -10.51
C TYR A 198 -10.20 -7.85 -10.54
N ASN A 199 -11.28 -7.63 -11.27
CA ASN A 199 -12.37 -8.60 -11.37
C ASN A 199 -12.01 -9.87 -12.16
N ALA A 200 -10.94 -9.86 -12.95
CA ALA A 200 -10.48 -11.01 -13.73
C ALA A 200 -9.64 -12.00 -12.93
N VAL A 201 -9.08 -11.61 -11.79
CA VAL A 201 -8.10 -12.39 -11.04
C VAL A 201 -8.69 -13.00 -9.77
N ASP A 202 -7.94 -13.91 -9.15
CA ASP A 202 -8.34 -14.62 -7.94
C ASP A 202 -7.60 -14.14 -6.69
N LEU A 203 -6.46 -13.45 -6.88
CA LEU A 203 -5.60 -12.99 -5.80
C LEU A 203 -4.81 -11.77 -6.25
N PHE A 204 -4.61 -10.80 -5.35
CA PHE A 204 -3.64 -9.74 -5.52
C PHE A 204 -2.43 -9.93 -4.58
N ALA A 205 -1.23 -10.10 -5.16
CA ALA A 205 0.02 -10.23 -4.40
C ALA A 205 0.73 -8.88 -4.27
N ILE A 206 1.05 -8.49 -3.03
CA ILE A 206 1.75 -7.24 -2.72
C ILE A 206 2.94 -7.49 -1.77
N PRO A 207 4.05 -8.06 -2.25
CA PRO A 207 5.24 -8.33 -1.45
C PRO A 207 6.13 -7.08 -1.25
N SER A 208 5.52 -5.92 -1.07
CA SER A 208 6.23 -4.66 -0.92
C SER A 208 7.09 -4.63 0.36
N LEU A 209 8.33 -4.16 0.24
CA LEU A 209 9.28 -4.02 1.36
C LEU A 209 9.11 -2.70 2.10
N GLU A 210 8.50 -1.71 1.46
CA GLU A 210 8.17 -0.40 2.02
C GLU A 210 6.85 0.05 1.41
N GLU A 211 5.87 0.29 2.27
CA GLU A 211 4.53 0.74 1.87
C GLU A 211 3.91 1.54 3.01
N ASN A 212 3.06 2.50 2.68
CA ASN A 212 2.25 3.17 3.70
C ASN A 212 0.85 2.54 3.74
N LEU A 213 -0.04 2.98 2.87
CA LEU A 213 -1.39 2.42 2.70
C LEU A 213 -1.65 2.29 1.20
N PRO A 214 -1.33 1.15 0.58
CA PRO A 214 -1.36 0.99 -0.86
C PRO A 214 -2.79 1.00 -1.41
N ASN A 215 -3.11 1.97 -2.29
CA ASN A 215 -4.42 2.08 -2.91
C ASN A 215 -4.81 0.81 -3.66
N MET A 216 -3.84 0.13 -4.30
CA MET A 216 -4.07 -1.12 -5.03
C MET A 216 -4.68 -2.23 -4.16
N VAL A 217 -4.36 -2.28 -2.86
CA VAL A 217 -5.00 -3.22 -1.93
C VAL A 217 -6.46 -2.82 -1.69
N MET A 218 -6.75 -1.53 -1.50
CA MET A 218 -8.12 -1.04 -1.35
C MET A 218 -8.95 -1.32 -2.60
N GLU A 219 -8.38 -1.09 -3.78
CA GLU A 219 -8.98 -1.33 -5.10
C GLU A 219 -9.30 -2.80 -5.30
N ALA A 220 -8.31 -3.69 -5.09
CA ALA A 220 -8.46 -5.14 -5.18
C ALA A 220 -9.54 -5.65 -4.21
N MET A 221 -9.44 -5.28 -2.94
CA MET A 221 -10.42 -5.69 -1.92
C MET A 221 -11.82 -5.17 -2.20
N SER A 222 -11.96 -3.93 -2.70
CA SER A 222 -13.25 -3.38 -3.11
C SER A 222 -13.89 -4.18 -4.25
N CYS A 223 -13.09 -4.74 -5.16
CA CYS A 223 -13.53 -5.67 -6.20
C CYS A 223 -13.73 -7.11 -5.70
N GLY A 224 -13.61 -7.37 -4.40
CA GLY A 224 -13.75 -8.70 -3.81
C GLY A 224 -12.54 -9.61 -4.06
N VAL A 225 -11.36 -9.05 -4.31
CA VAL A 225 -10.13 -9.82 -4.52
C VAL A 225 -9.34 -9.89 -3.21
N PRO A 226 -9.18 -11.10 -2.62
CA PRO A 226 -8.31 -11.29 -1.46
C PRO A 226 -6.87 -10.91 -1.78
N CYS A 227 -6.18 -10.35 -0.79
CA CYS A 227 -4.80 -9.90 -0.96
C CYS A 227 -3.83 -10.75 -0.13
N VAL A 228 -2.64 -11.00 -0.68
CA VAL A 228 -1.51 -11.57 0.05
C VAL A 228 -0.38 -10.55 0.04
N GLY A 229 0.04 -10.10 1.22
CA GLY A 229 1.05 -9.06 1.34
C GLY A 229 1.98 -9.25 2.51
N PHE A 230 3.15 -8.62 2.46
CA PHE A 230 4.07 -8.65 3.58
C PHE A 230 3.58 -7.83 4.78
N ASN A 231 3.97 -8.24 5.97
CA ASN A 231 3.84 -7.46 7.20
C ASN A 231 4.74 -6.21 7.12
N THR A 232 4.27 -5.20 6.40
CA THR A 232 5.01 -3.97 6.07
C THR A 232 4.08 -2.76 6.06
N GLY A 233 4.48 -1.71 6.78
CA GLY A 233 3.72 -0.44 6.79
C GLY A 233 2.28 -0.61 7.23
N GLY A 234 1.35 -0.08 6.46
CA GLY A 234 -0.08 -0.19 6.70
C GLY A 234 -0.75 -1.41 6.06
N ILE A 235 -0.02 -2.30 5.38
CA ILE A 235 -0.60 -3.52 4.78
C ILE A 235 -1.35 -4.37 5.82
N PRO A 236 -0.81 -4.63 7.04
CA PRO A 236 -1.52 -5.39 8.07
C PRO A 236 -2.76 -4.69 8.64
N GLU A 237 -2.95 -3.41 8.37
CA GLU A 237 -4.18 -2.70 8.75
C GLU A 237 -5.33 -2.96 7.79
N MET A 238 -4.97 -3.32 6.55
CA MET A 238 -5.91 -3.58 5.45
C MET A 238 -6.30 -5.05 5.38
N ILE A 239 -5.33 -5.95 5.53
CA ILE A 239 -5.51 -7.39 5.44
C ILE A 239 -5.65 -7.97 6.85
N ASP A 240 -6.81 -8.51 7.17
CA ASP A 240 -7.02 -9.33 8.37
C ASP A 240 -6.59 -10.76 8.04
N HIS A 241 -5.45 -11.16 8.60
CA HIS A 241 -4.80 -12.44 8.34
C HIS A 241 -5.74 -13.63 8.53
N LEU A 242 -5.83 -14.49 7.52
CA LEU A 242 -6.71 -15.67 7.46
C LEU A 242 -8.22 -15.36 7.52
N HIS A 243 -8.61 -14.11 7.28
CA HIS A 243 -10.02 -13.71 7.30
C HIS A 243 -10.47 -13.03 5.99
N ASN A 244 -9.67 -12.13 5.44
CA ASN A 244 -9.93 -11.49 4.14
C ASN A 244 -8.72 -11.53 3.20
N GLY A 245 -7.67 -12.26 3.59
CA GLY A 245 -6.42 -12.40 2.88
C GLY A 245 -5.33 -12.93 3.80
N TYR A 246 -4.08 -12.79 3.40
CA TYR A 246 -2.94 -13.33 4.14
C TYR A 246 -1.84 -12.28 4.33
N VAL A 247 -1.39 -12.10 5.56
CA VAL A 247 -0.23 -11.26 5.90
C VAL A 247 0.97 -12.15 6.09
N ALA A 248 1.87 -12.15 5.12
CA ALA A 248 3.10 -12.93 5.14
C ALA A 248 4.23 -12.23 5.88
N GLN A 249 5.15 -13.01 6.46
CA GLN A 249 6.35 -12.49 7.08
C GLN A 249 7.18 -11.69 6.07
N ARG A 250 7.58 -10.48 6.45
CA ARG A 250 8.36 -9.59 5.60
C ARG A 250 9.64 -10.28 5.14
N LYS A 251 9.94 -10.23 3.83
CA LYS A 251 11.09 -10.84 3.17
C LYS A 251 11.12 -12.38 3.18
N SER A 252 10.00 -13.06 3.44
CA SER A 252 9.90 -14.51 3.31
C SER A 252 9.13 -14.88 2.05
N SER A 253 9.82 -15.37 1.03
CA SER A 253 9.19 -15.93 -0.18
C SER A 253 8.43 -17.22 0.13
N GLU A 254 8.88 -17.98 1.11
CA GLU A 254 8.20 -19.21 1.55
C GLU A 254 6.85 -18.90 2.18
N ASP A 255 6.80 -17.93 3.10
CA ASP A 255 5.52 -17.54 3.74
C ASP A 255 4.59 -16.81 2.76
N LEU A 256 5.15 -16.08 1.78
CA LEU A 256 4.38 -15.53 0.67
C LEU A 256 3.74 -16.64 -0.17
N ALA A 257 4.49 -17.70 -0.49
CA ALA A 257 4.00 -18.88 -1.20
C ALA A 257 2.91 -19.60 -0.41
N ASN A 258 3.09 -19.78 0.91
CA ASN A 258 2.08 -20.39 1.78
C ASN A 258 0.79 -19.55 1.78
N GLY A 259 0.89 -18.22 1.84
CA GLY A 259 -0.27 -17.33 1.77
C GLY A 259 -0.99 -17.38 0.42
N ILE A 260 -0.24 -17.43 -0.68
CA ILE A 260 -0.81 -17.60 -2.02
C ILE A 260 -1.54 -18.93 -2.12
N HIS A 261 -0.91 -20.02 -1.68
CA HIS A 261 -1.51 -21.35 -1.65
C HIS A 261 -2.81 -21.34 -0.84
N TRP A 262 -2.75 -20.82 0.39
CA TRP A 262 -3.90 -20.77 1.29
C TRP A 262 -5.09 -20.05 0.63
N VAL A 263 -4.92 -18.85 0.07
CA VAL A 263 -6.00 -18.09 -0.59
C VAL A 263 -6.57 -18.87 -1.79
N LEU A 264 -5.71 -19.48 -2.62
CA LEU A 264 -6.15 -20.14 -3.86
C LEU A 264 -6.84 -21.50 -3.60
N THR A 265 -6.60 -22.13 -2.44
CA THR A 265 -7.18 -23.41 -2.05
C THR A 265 -8.29 -23.29 -0.99
N GLU A 266 -8.58 -22.05 -0.53
CA GLU A 266 -9.62 -21.82 0.48
C GLU A 266 -10.98 -22.31 0.00
N PRO A 267 -11.60 -23.31 0.69
CA PRO A 267 -12.90 -23.84 0.29
C PRO A 267 -14.01 -22.78 0.31
N GLU A 268 -13.94 -21.86 1.28
CA GLU A 268 -14.90 -20.77 1.45
C GLU A 268 -14.42 -19.48 0.76
N TYR A 269 -13.78 -19.60 -0.41
CA TYR A 269 -13.25 -18.45 -1.17
C TYR A 269 -14.29 -17.34 -1.39
N ALA A 270 -15.56 -17.70 -1.59
CA ALA A 270 -16.63 -16.72 -1.76
C ALA A 270 -16.80 -15.83 -0.51
N GLU A 271 -16.70 -16.42 0.69
CA GLU A 271 -16.77 -15.68 1.95
C GLU A 271 -15.50 -14.84 2.16
N LEU A 272 -14.32 -15.39 1.86
CA LEU A 272 -13.04 -14.65 1.90
C LEU A 272 -13.11 -13.39 1.03
N SER A 273 -13.61 -13.54 -0.20
CA SER A 273 -13.85 -12.44 -1.15
C SER A 273 -14.85 -11.42 -0.60
N ALA A 274 -15.96 -11.86 -0.05
CA ALA A 274 -16.98 -11.00 0.55
C ALA A 274 -16.43 -10.22 1.75
N GLN A 275 -15.60 -10.85 2.60
CA GLN A 275 -14.95 -10.19 3.74
C GLN A 275 -13.96 -9.10 3.27
N ALA A 276 -13.18 -9.36 2.23
CA ALA A 276 -12.31 -8.35 1.63
C ALA A 276 -13.11 -7.12 1.17
N CYS A 277 -14.19 -7.35 0.43
CA CYS A 277 -15.07 -6.29 -0.06
C CYS A 277 -15.73 -5.51 1.08
N ARG A 278 -16.32 -6.21 2.08
CA ARG A 278 -16.95 -5.56 3.26
C ARG A 278 -15.96 -4.66 4.01
N LYS A 279 -14.74 -5.14 4.23
CA LYS A 279 -13.70 -4.34 4.90
C LYS A 279 -13.33 -3.10 4.10
N ALA A 280 -13.16 -3.23 2.80
CA ALA A 280 -12.83 -2.08 1.94
C ALA A 280 -13.94 -1.02 1.98
N ILE A 281 -15.19 -1.41 1.78
CA ILE A 281 -16.35 -0.51 1.82
C ILE A 281 -16.49 0.13 3.20
N GLY A 282 -16.42 -0.66 4.28
CA GLY A 282 -16.65 -0.21 5.65
C GLY A 282 -15.57 0.71 6.22
N ASN A 283 -14.35 0.69 5.65
CA ASN A 283 -13.24 1.47 6.19
C ASN A 283 -12.72 2.56 5.25
N TYR A 284 -12.88 2.39 3.93
CA TYR A 284 -12.18 3.21 2.93
C TYR A 284 -13.11 3.89 1.94
N SER A 285 -14.45 3.67 1.96
CA SER A 285 -15.37 4.36 1.06
C SER A 285 -15.30 5.87 1.23
N GLU A 286 -15.50 6.61 0.12
CA GLU A 286 -15.43 8.07 0.09
C GLU A 286 -16.32 8.72 1.15
N SER A 287 -17.53 8.20 1.37
CA SER A 287 -18.47 8.73 2.35
C SER A 287 -17.95 8.63 3.79
N ILE A 288 -17.36 7.48 4.15
CA ILE A 288 -16.79 7.26 5.49
C ILE A 288 -15.59 8.16 5.71
N ILE A 289 -14.71 8.26 4.72
CA ILE A 289 -13.51 9.08 4.83
C ILE A 289 -13.85 10.58 4.85
N ALA A 290 -14.78 11.03 3.99
CA ALA A 290 -15.25 12.41 3.99
C ALA A 290 -15.83 12.81 5.35
N LYS A 291 -16.61 11.91 6.00
CA LYS A 291 -17.12 12.16 7.36
C LYS A 291 -15.98 12.36 8.36
N LYS A 292 -14.97 11.47 8.37
CA LYS A 292 -13.81 11.60 9.27
C LYS A 292 -13.08 12.94 9.10
N TYR A 293 -12.88 13.39 7.85
CA TYR A 293 -12.28 14.70 7.58
C TYR A 293 -13.16 15.86 8.03
N THR A 294 -14.47 15.76 7.77
CA THR A 294 -15.44 16.77 8.22
C THR A 294 -15.43 16.93 9.73
N ASP A 295 -15.38 15.81 10.48
CA ASP A 295 -15.31 15.84 11.95
C ASP A 295 -14.02 16.54 12.43
N VAL A 296 -12.88 16.31 11.76
CA VAL A 296 -11.63 17.00 12.04
C VAL A 296 -11.76 18.50 11.77
N TYR A 297 -12.28 18.89 10.60
CA TYR A 297 -12.46 20.31 10.25
C TYR A 297 -13.39 21.04 11.21
N ASN A 298 -14.49 20.42 11.60
CA ASN A 298 -15.42 20.99 12.57
C ASN A 298 -14.75 21.19 13.94
N LYS A 299 -13.97 20.20 14.41
CA LYS A 299 -13.25 20.29 15.68
C LYS A 299 -12.23 21.44 15.69
N ILE A 300 -11.43 21.59 14.63
CA ILE A 300 -10.38 22.61 14.59
C ILE A 300 -10.92 24.02 14.30
N THR A 301 -12.12 24.13 13.73
CA THR A 301 -12.78 25.43 13.47
C THR A 301 -13.74 25.85 14.57
N GLY A 302 -13.90 25.06 15.64
CA GLY A 302 -14.80 25.39 16.76
C GLY A 302 -16.30 25.29 16.43
N LYS A 303 -16.68 24.59 15.33
CA LYS A 303 -18.10 24.44 14.96
C LYS A 303 -18.89 23.46 15.84
N TYR A 304 -18.22 22.77 16.76
CA TYR A 304 -18.79 21.93 17.81
C TYR A 304 -18.12 22.29 19.14
N ALA A 305 -18.30 23.49 19.63
CA ALA A 305 -18.01 23.90 20.99
C ALA A 305 -19.33 24.07 21.74
#